data_d07faec79f2f6da4196a1ac0013ba6bf
#
_entry.id   d07faec79f2f6da4196a1ac0013ba6bf
#
_cell.length_a   1.000
_cell.length_b   1.000
_cell.length_c   1.000
_cell.angle_alpha   90.00
_cell.angle_beta   90.00
_cell.angle_gamma   90.00
#
_symmetry.space_group_name_H-M   'P 1'
#
loop_
_entity.id
_entity.type
_entity.pdbx_description
1 polymer ?
#
loop_
_entity_poly.entity_id
_entity_poly.type
_entity_poly.pdbx_seq_one_letter_code
_entity_poly.pdbx_strand_id
1 'polypeptide(L)'
;MKNLVGIVQGRLSHSPKNRLQFFPKNWHQEFKIASYLGYDFIEFFTERKFNKKNPIWNPVLIKKYLELSKKNNLKIINFCDDYIISNSIKEKKIQTYLIRLLRNLKKLKVINLILPMYGKSNLTDKNYYEFVDAIKNILRNTKNIKILIESNISPNEFENFKSKINSRKLLFLFDTGNRINLKRDLYEDFKTMYKYIEHVHIKDKNQKKQNVKIRDGLVNFNKFFKILIKKKYKKNFTFETTRGENPTYTAKKNINFLKKKLSV
;
A
#
# COMPACT_ATOMS: atom_id res chain seq x y z
N MET A 1 -7.60 19.30 5.80
CA MET A 1 -7.28 18.02 6.50
C MET A 1 -5.79 17.77 6.36
N LYS A 2 -5.12 17.37 7.45
CA LYS A 2 -3.71 17.00 7.47
C LYS A 2 -3.51 15.65 6.81
N ASN A 3 -2.42 15.48 6.01
CA ASN A 3 -2.03 14.18 5.47
C ASN A 3 -1.66 13.22 6.62
N LEU A 4 -2.13 11.99 6.56
CA LEU A 4 -1.72 10.95 7.49
C LEU A 4 -0.53 10.19 6.94
N VAL A 5 0.38 9.81 7.82
CA VAL A 5 1.61 9.11 7.47
C VAL A 5 1.65 7.75 8.15
N GLY A 6 1.72 6.71 7.35
CA GLY A 6 1.79 5.32 7.80
C GLY A 6 3.13 4.65 7.50
N ILE A 7 3.25 3.45 8.02
CA ILE A 7 4.37 2.54 7.75
C ILE A 7 3.83 1.13 7.52
N VAL A 8 4.39 0.41 6.55
CA VAL A 8 4.01 -0.97 6.30
C VAL A 8 4.41 -1.84 7.49
N GLN A 9 3.53 -2.70 7.93
CA GLN A 9 3.78 -3.67 9.00
C GLN A 9 5.03 -4.51 8.72
N GLY A 10 5.79 -4.81 9.75
CA GLY A 10 7.08 -5.51 9.63
C GLY A 10 8.24 -4.56 9.32
N ARG A 11 8.02 -3.27 9.07
CA ARG A 11 9.11 -2.30 8.85
C ARG A 11 9.74 -1.80 10.15
N LEU A 12 9.09 -2.01 11.28
CA LEU A 12 9.59 -1.65 12.62
C LEU A 12 10.26 -2.82 13.35
N SER A 13 10.29 -3.99 12.70
CA SER A 13 10.86 -5.22 13.24
C SER A 13 12.06 -5.68 12.44
N HIS A 14 13.05 -6.32 13.09
CA HIS A 14 14.13 -7.00 12.39
C HIS A 14 13.58 -8.13 11.52
N SER A 15 14.04 -8.21 10.28
CA SER A 15 13.60 -9.24 9.34
C SER A 15 14.48 -10.48 9.40
N PRO A 16 13.92 -11.69 9.54
CA PRO A 16 14.68 -12.89 9.35
C PRO A 16 15.16 -12.95 7.89
N LYS A 17 16.45 -13.24 7.67
CA LYS A 17 17.05 -13.36 6.32
C LYS A 17 16.85 -12.13 5.42
N ASN A 18 16.82 -10.92 5.99
CA ASN A 18 16.69 -9.65 5.29
C ASN A 18 15.51 -9.57 4.28
N ARG A 19 14.42 -10.29 4.54
CA ARG A 19 13.23 -10.24 3.68
C ARG A 19 12.59 -8.85 3.72
N LEU A 20 12.29 -8.29 2.58
CA LEU A 20 11.60 -7.00 2.50
C LEU A 20 10.19 -7.09 3.11
N GLN A 21 9.39 -8.07 2.68
CA GLN A 21 8.05 -8.36 3.21
C GLN A 21 8.09 -9.62 4.07
N PHE A 22 7.67 -9.50 5.32
CA PHE A 22 7.43 -10.62 6.23
C PHE A 22 6.46 -10.19 7.33
N PHE A 23 5.68 -11.13 7.81
CA PHE A 23 4.79 -10.90 8.94
C PHE A 23 5.56 -11.13 10.25
N PRO A 24 5.76 -10.10 11.11
CA PRO A 24 6.55 -10.24 12.33
C PRO A 24 5.82 -11.05 13.40
N LYS A 25 6.53 -11.95 14.08
CA LYS A 25 5.95 -12.72 15.19
C LYS A 25 5.41 -11.81 16.29
N ASN A 26 6.17 -10.77 16.63
CA ASN A 26 5.81 -9.79 17.67
C ASN A 26 5.11 -8.55 17.08
N TRP A 27 4.23 -8.74 16.10
CA TRP A 27 3.53 -7.69 15.38
C TRP A 27 2.83 -6.66 16.28
N HIS A 28 2.38 -7.07 17.46
CA HIS A 28 1.72 -6.21 18.44
C HIS A 28 2.64 -5.12 19.01
N GLN A 29 3.95 -5.34 19.06
CA GLN A 29 4.92 -4.35 19.54
C GLN A 29 5.07 -3.17 18.56
N GLU A 30 4.85 -3.39 17.28
CA GLU A 30 4.98 -2.34 16.26
C GLU A 30 3.98 -1.19 16.49
N PHE A 31 2.85 -1.43 17.14
CA PHE A 31 1.88 -0.37 17.44
C PHE A 31 2.46 0.70 18.39
N LYS A 32 3.10 0.26 19.47
CA LYS A 32 3.76 1.18 20.41
C LYS A 32 4.89 1.94 19.74
N ILE A 33 5.71 1.25 18.94
CA ILE A 33 6.85 1.85 18.24
C ILE A 33 6.35 2.86 17.19
N ALA A 34 5.36 2.51 16.36
CA ALA A 34 4.81 3.41 15.35
C ALA A 34 4.26 4.70 15.98
N SER A 35 3.47 4.56 17.04
CA SER A 35 2.93 5.71 17.78
C SER A 35 4.02 6.58 18.37
N TYR A 36 5.01 6.00 19.06
CA TYR A 36 6.15 6.73 19.63
C TYR A 36 6.96 7.49 18.56
N LEU A 37 7.12 6.93 17.38
CA LEU A 37 7.81 7.58 16.26
C LEU A 37 6.97 8.69 15.60
N GLY A 38 5.67 8.75 15.90
CA GLY A 38 4.75 9.75 15.37
C GLY A 38 4.14 9.39 14.02
N TYR A 39 4.01 8.09 13.71
CA TYR A 39 3.18 7.60 12.62
C TYR A 39 1.70 7.67 13.01
N ASP A 40 0.83 7.87 12.01
CA ASP A 40 -0.62 7.95 12.22
C ASP A 40 -1.31 6.60 12.07
N PHE A 41 -0.69 5.63 11.37
CA PHE A 41 -1.22 4.28 11.16
C PHE A 41 -0.14 3.28 10.77
N ILE A 42 -0.47 1.99 10.90
CA ILE A 42 0.27 0.87 10.30
C ILE A 42 -0.56 0.37 9.13
N GLU A 43 0.07 0.18 7.98
CA GLU A 43 -0.53 -0.50 6.85
C GLU A 43 -0.33 -2.00 7.01
N PHE A 44 -1.42 -2.72 7.23
CA PHE A 44 -1.40 -4.17 7.39
C PHE A 44 -1.37 -4.87 6.04
N PHE A 45 -0.95 -6.14 6.02
CA PHE A 45 -0.91 -6.90 4.78
C PHE A 45 -1.08 -8.42 4.98
N THR A 46 -1.40 -9.12 3.89
CA THR A 46 -1.24 -10.57 3.75
C THR A 46 0.03 -10.87 2.96
N GLU A 47 0.65 -12.02 3.28
CA GLU A 47 1.87 -12.45 2.59
C GLU A 47 1.57 -13.12 1.25
N ARG A 48 2.55 -13.20 0.36
CA ARG A 48 2.46 -13.89 -0.95
C ARG A 48 2.08 -15.38 -0.86
N LYS A 49 2.37 -16.02 0.28
CA LYS A 49 1.91 -17.37 0.62
C LYS A 49 0.82 -17.23 1.69
N PHE A 50 -0.23 -18.05 1.58
CA PHE A 50 -1.29 -18.04 2.57
C PHE A 50 -0.75 -18.37 3.96
N ASN A 51 -0.92 -17.45 4.89
CA ASN A 51 -0.52 -17.60 6.29
C ASN A 51 -1.77 -17.61 7.18
N LYS A 52 -2.21 -18.83 7.58
CA LYS A 52 -3.38 -18.96 8.48
C LYS A 52 -3.17 -18.31 9.86
N LYS A 53 -1.91 -18.04 10.25
CA LYS A 53 -1.56 -17.37 11.51
C LYS A 53 -1.64 -15.85 11.40
N ASN A 54 -1.83 -15.29 10.19
CA ASN A 54 -2.04 -13.85 10.03
C ASN A 54 -3.32 -13.45 10.79
N PRO A 55 -3.24 -12.45 11.67
CA PRO A 55 -4.36 -12.03 12.52
C PRO A 55 -5.66 -11.72 11.79
N ILE A 56 -5.61 -11.34 10.51
CA ILE A 56 -6.80 -11.04 9.72
C ILE A 56 -7.75 -12.24 9.57
N TRP A 57 -7.27 -13.46 9.77
CA TRP A 57 -8.08 -14.67 9.68
C TRP A 57 -8.70 -15.12 11.00
N ASN A 58 -8.37 -14.45 12.11
CA ASN A 58 -8.84 -14.80 13.44
C ASN A 58 -9.65 -13.64 14.05
N PRO A 59 -10.97 -13.84 14.36
CA PRO A 59 -11.81 -12.77 14.91
C PRO A 59 -11.29 -12.18 16.24
N VAL A 60 -10.68 -12.98 17.11
CA VAL A 60 -10.10 -12.53 18.38
C VAL A 60 -8.90 -11.61 18.11
N LEU A 61 -8.04 -11.98 17.13
CA LEU A 61 -6.88 -11.16 16.78
C LEU A 61 -7.27 -9.90 16.00
N ILE A 62 -8.35 -9.93 15.23
CA ILE A 62 -8.94 -8.70 14.64
C ILE A 62 -9.36 -7.73 15.74
N LYS A 63 -10.04 -8.22 16.80
CA LYS A 63 -10.38 -7.39 17.95
C LYS A 63 -9.15 -6.82 18.62
N LYS A 64 -8.09 -7.62 18.78
CA LYS A 64 -6.81 -7.16 19.33
C LYS A 64 -6.14 -6.08 18.46
N TYR A 65 -6.24 -6.14 17.14
CA TYR A 65 -5.80 -5.04 16.26
C TYR A 65 -6.52 -3.73 16.56
N LEU A 66 -7.86 -3.78 16.70
CA LEU A 66 -8.66 -2.60 17.03
C LEU A 66 -8.27 -2.02 18.41
N GLU A 67 -8.10 -2.87 19.41
CA GLU A 67 -7.69 -2.47 20.76
C GLU A 67 -6.31 -1.82 20.77
N LEU A 68 -5.32 -2.44 20.09
CA LEU A 68 -3.96 -1.89 19.99
C LEU A 68 -3.93 -0.57 19.21
N SER A 69 -4.71 -0.46 18.12
CA SER A 69 -4.83 0.79 17.38
C SER A 69 -5.40 1.90 18.25
N LYS A 70 -6.49 1.62 18.97
CA LYS A 70 -7.09 2.58 19.92
C LYS A 70 -6.12 2.97 21.04
N LYS A 71 -5.49 1.98 21.69
CA LYS A 71 -4.53 2.20 22.81
C LYS A 71 -3.35 3.09 22.40
N ASN A 72 -2.89 2.96 21.16
CA ASN A 72 -1.71 3.68 20.66
C ASN A 72 -2.10 4.89 19.78
N ASN A 73 -3.37 5.30 19.76
CA ASN A 73 -3.88 6.40 18.92
C ASN A 73 -3.50 6.27 17.43
N LEU A 74 -3.50 5.04 16.90
CA LEU A 74 -3.25 4.75 15.50
C LEU A 74 -4.57 4.52 14.76
N LYS A 75 -4.67 5.05 13.56
CA LYS A 75 -5.82 4.83 12.67
C LYS A 75 -5.69 3.51 11.93
N ILE A 76 -6.81 2.99 11.44
CA ILE A 76 -6.85 1.84 10.54
C ILE A 76 -7.30 2.37 9.18
N ILE A 77 -6.38 2.40 8.22
CA ILE A 77 -6.59 3.02 6.90
C ILE A 77 -6.50 1.97 5.81
N ASN A 78 -5.33 1.36 5.67
CA ASN A 78 -4.98 0.52 4.55
C ASN A 78 -4.74 -0.92 4.95
N PHE A 79 -5.05 -1.82 4.03
CA PHE A 79 -4.64 -3.21 4.04
C PHE A 79 -4.16 -3.60 2.64
N CYS A 80 -2.97 -4.19 2.52
CA CYS A 80 -2.40 -4.63 1.25
C CYS A 80 -2.52 -6.15 1.12
N ASP A 81 -2.98 -6.66 -0.02
CA ASP A 81 -3.08 -8.09 -0.26
C ASP A 81 -1.99 -8.61 -1.22
N ASP A 82 -0.79 -8.88 -0.68
CA ASP A 82 0.32 -9.44 -1.46
C ASP A 82 0.06 -10.88 -1.95
N TYR A 83 -0.97 -11.55 -1.44
CA TYR A 83 -1.31 -12.90 -1.84
C TYR A 83 -1.64 -12.99 -3.34
N ILE A 84 -2.26 -11.97 -3.91
CA ILE A 84 -2.60 -11.93 -5.34
C ILE A 84 -1.37 -11.82 -6.26
N ILE A 85 -0.21 -11.42 -5.75
CA ILE A 85 1.02 -11.38 -6.57
C ILE A 85 1.44 -12.79 -7.00
N SER A 86 1.24 -13.77 -6.12
CA SER A 86 1.55 -15.19 -6.37
C SER A 86 0.35 -16.00 -6.86
N ASN A 87 -0.85 -15.40 -6.90
CA ASN A 87 -2.10 -16.06 -7.22
C ASN A 87 -2.97 -15.13 -8.08
N SER A 88 -3.44 -15.62 -9.23
CA SER A 88 -4.17 -14.76 -10.17
C SER A 88 -5.54 -14.36 -9.65
N ILE A 89 -5.80 -13.05 -9.61
CA ILE A 89 -7.11 -12.48 -9.24
C ILE A 89 -8.24 -12.93 -10.20
N LYS A 90 -7.91 -13.42 -11.40
CA LYS A 90 -8.86 -13.95 -12.38
C LYS A 90 -9.47 -15.28 -11.93
N GLU A 91 -8.75 -16.06 -11.13
CA GLU A 91 -9.19 -17.36 -10.65
C GLU A 91 -10.36 -17.22 -9.65
N LYS A 92 -11.44 -17.96 -9.87
CA LYS A 92 -12.63 -17.94 -8.98
C LYS A 92 -12.29 -18.19 -7.51
N LYS A 93 -11.36 -19.13 -7.24
CA LYS A 93 -10.90 -19.42 -5.87
C LYS A 93 -10.25 -18.19 -5.20
N ILE A 94 -9.52 -17.38 -5.97
CA ILE A 94 -8.86 -16.14 -5.45
C ILE A 94 -9.90 -15.05 -5.25
N GLN A 95 -10.89 -14.93 -6.11
CA GLN A 95 -12.01 -14.01 -5.89
C GLN A 95 -12.80 -14.39 -4.62
N THR A 96 -13.07 -15.68 -4.39
CA THR A 96 -13.71 -16.19 -3.17
C THR A 96 -12.85 -15.85 -1.91
N TYR A 97 -11.54 -16.05 -2.00
CA TYR A 97 -10.60 -15.63 -0.96
C TYR A 97 -10.71 -14.13 -0.68
N LEU A 98 -10.68 -13.27 -1.71
CA LEU A 98 -10.78 -11.82 -1.56
C LEU A 98 -12.12 -11.38 -0.95
N ILE A 99 -13.23 -12.04 -1.31
CA ILE A 99 -14.53 -11.76 -0.69
C ILE A 99 -14.52 -12.13 0.79
N ARG A 100 -13.87 -13.25 1.17
CA ARG A 100 -13.67 -13.61 2.58
C ARG A 100 -12.79 -12.58 3.31
N LEU A 101 -11.69 -12.14 2.67
CA LEU A 101 -10.82 -11.09 3.18
C LEU A 101 -11.62 -9.80 3.43
N LEU A 102 -12.40 -9.34 2.46
CA LEU A 102 -13.23 -8.13 2.58
C LEU A 102 -14.19 -8.18 3.78
N ARG A 103 -14.77 -9.36 4.08
CA ARG A 103 -15.61 -9.55 5.27
C ARG A 103 -14.84 -9.30 6.57
N ASN A 104 -13.59 -9.74 6.63
CA ASN A 104 -12.71 -9.53 7.80
C ASN A 104 -12.19 -8.09 7.86
N LEU A 105 -11.83 -7.49 6.73
CA LEU A 105 -11.43 -6.08 6.62
C LEU A 105 -12.55 -5.14 7.08
N LYS A 106 -13.81 -5.49 6.81
CA LYS A 106 -14.96 -4.75 7.34
C LYS A 106 -15.00 -4.78 8.87
N LYS A 107 -14.75 -5.94 9.49
CA LYS A 107 -14.67 -6.08 10.97
C LYS A 107 -13.50 -5.26 11.52
N LEU A 108 -12.38 -5.21 10.81
CA LEU A 108 -11.20 -4.42 11.15
C LEU A 108 -11.40 -2.92 10.86
N LYS A 109 -12.52 -2.50 10.22
CA LYS A 109 -12.84 -1.12 9.84
C LYS A 109 -11.84 -0.49 8.87
N VAL A 110 -11.24 -1.30 7.99
CA VAL A 110 -10.33 -0.84 6.93
C VAL A 110 -11.06 0.05 5.94
N ILE A 111 -10.41 1.12 5.49
CA ILE A 111 -10.94 2.07 4.51
C ILE A 111 -10.55 1.66 3.08
N ASN A 112 -9.30 1.24 2.89
CA ASN A 112 -8.73 0.94 1.58
C ASN A 112 -8.15 -0.47 1.55
N LEU A 113 -8.54 -1.29 0.57
CA LEU A 113 -7.84 -2.52 0.21
C LEU A 113 -6.95 -2.25 -1.00
N ILE A 114 -5.64 -2.43 -0.82
CA ILE A 114 -4.64 -2.31 -1.88
C ILE A 114 -4.49 -3.67 -2.55
N LEU A 115 -4.57 -3.66 -3.88
CA LEU A 115 -4.36 -4.83 -4.73
C LEU A 115 -3.12 -4.59 -5.61
N PRO A 116 -1.95 -5.15 -5.24
CA PRO A 116 -0.75 -5.04 -6.04
C PRO A 116 -0.84 -5.96 -7.28
N MET A 117 -1.17 -5.35 -8.42
CA MET A 117 -1.39 -6.01 -9.71
C MET A 117 -0.04 -6.32 -10.40
N TYR A 118 0.71 -7.24 -9.79
CA TYR A 118 2.01 -7.74 -10.24
C TYR A 118 2.02 -9.27 -10.31
N GLY A 119 3.09 -9.85 -10.83
CA GLY A 119 3.26 -11.30 -10.89
C GLY A 119 2.13 -11.99 -11.63
N LYS A 120 1.45 -12.96 -11.00
CA LYS A 120 0.31 -13.66 -11.60
C LYS A 120 -0.93 -12.79 -11.78
N SER A 121 -1.03 -11.69 -11.05
CA SER A 121 -2.08 -10.69 -11.21
C SER A 121 -1.62 -9.46 -12.01
N ASN A 122 -0.54 -9.56 -12.78
CA ASN A 122 -0.07 -8.45 -13.61
C ASN A 122 -1.08 -8.13 -14.71
N LEU A 123 -1.58 -6.90 -14.72
CA LEU A 123 -2.50 -6.41 -15.73
C LEU A 123 -1.76 -6.16 -17.05
N THR A 124 -2.24 -6.75 -18.13
CA THR A 124 -1.74 -6.60 -19.50
C THR A 124 -2.91 -6.52 -20.47
N ASP A 125 -2.65 -6.08 -21.69
CA ASP A 125 -3.68 -6.02 -22.75
C ASP A 125 -4.32 -7.39 -23.03
N LYS A 126 -3.52 -8.46 -22.91
CA LYS A 126 -3.99 -9.84 -23.18
C LYS A 126 -5.02 -10.34 -22.16
N ASN A 127 -5.04 -9.79 -20.95
CA ASN A 127 -5.92 -10.25 -19.86
C ASN A 127 -6.86 -9.16 -19.35
N TYR A 128 -6.96 -8.07 -20.06
CA TYR A 128 -7.66 -6.85 -19.65
C TYR A 128 -9.12 -7.09 -19.23
N TYR A 129 -9.91 -7.76 -20.09
CA TYR A 129 -11.34 -7.99 -19.80
C TYR A 129 -11.57 -8.90 -18.60
N GLU A 130 -10.78 -9.96 -18.47
CA GLU A 130 -10.87 -10.87 -17.33
C GLU A 130 -10.58 -10.13 -16.00
N PHE A 131 -9.66 -9.15 -16.01
CA PHE A 131 -9.40 -8.31 -14.85
C PHE A 131 -10.53 -7.33 -14.58
N VAL A 132 -11.14 -6.76 -15.60
CA VAL A 132 -12.33 -5.89 -15.45
C VAL A 132 -13.43 -6.66 -14.72
N ASP A 133 -13.75 -7.88 -15.15
CA ASP A 133 -14.79 -8.70 -14.54
C ASP A 133 -14.46 -9.12 -13.12
N ALA A 134 -13.20 -9.51 -12.87
CA ALA A 134 -12.73 -9.86 -11.53
C ALA A 134 -12.88 -8.67 -10.57
N ILE A 135 -12.42 -7.47 -10.96
CA ILE A 135 -12.53 -6.27 -10.12
C ILE A 135 -14.00 -5.85 -9.94
N LYS A 136 -14.84 -5.92 -10.96
CA LYS A 136 -16.29 -5.67 -10.82
C LYS A 136 -16.92 -6.61 -9.79
N ASN A 137 -16.59 -7.90 -9.84
CA ASN A 137 -17.09 -8.88 -8.86
C ASN A 137 -16.63 -8.54 -7.43
N ILE A 138 -15.36 -8.19 -7.24
CA ILE A 138 -14.82 -7.78 -5.94
C ILE A 138 -15.53 -6.52 -5.44
N LEU A 139 -15.69 -5.50 -6.28
CA LEU A 139 -16.33 -4.22 -5.93
C LEU A 139 -17.78 -4.37 -5.46
N ARG A 140 -18.53 -5.34 -5.98
CA ARG A 140 -19.90 -5.64 -5.50
C ARG A 140 -19.92 -6.04 -4.01
N ASN A 141 -18.81 -6.54 -3.49
CA ASN A 141 -18.66 -7.03 -2.11
C ASN A 141 -17.98 -6.02 -1.17
N THR A 142 -17.52 -4.86 -1.65
CA THR A 142 -16.70 -3.94 -0.84
C THR A 142 -17.50 -3.08 0.15
N LYS A 143 -18.83 -2.90 -0.02
CA LYS A 143 -19.62 -1.92 0.74
C LYS A 143 -18.91 -0.55 0.80
N ASN A 144 -18.25 -0.22 1.92
CA ASN A 144 -17.58 1.06 2.15
C ASN A 144 -16.05 1.02 1.95
N ILE A 145 -15.48 -0.14 1.56
CA ILE A 145 -14.04 -0.27 1.32
C ILE A 145 -13.73 0.15 -0.11
N LYS A 146 -12.74 1.04 -0.30
CA LYS A 146 -12.19 1.40 -1.60
C LYS A 146 -11.18 0.35 -2.04
N ILE A 147 -11.09 0.11 -3.34
CA ILE A 147 -10.05 -0.73 -3.94
C ILE A 147 -9.00 0.17 -4.56
N LEU A 148 -7.76 0.03 -4.12
CA LEU A 148 -6.63 0.75 -4.69
C LEU A 148 -5.79 -0.22 -5.52
N ILE A 149 -5.69 0.04 -6.83
CA ILE A 149 -4.80 -0.71 -7.70
C ILE A 149 -3.39 -0.14 -7.58
N GLU A 150 -2.42 -0.99 -7.30
CA GLU A 150 -1.00 -0.70 -7.45
C GLU A 150 -0.46 -1.48 -8.65
N SER A 151 0.06 -0.80 -9.66
CA SER A 151 0.54 -1.46 -10.87
C SER A 151 1.50 -0.58 -11.68
N ASN A 152 2.10 -1.17 -12.72
CA ASN A 152 3.00 -0.48 -13.65
C ASN A 152 2.29 0.10 -14.89
N ILE A 153 0.97 -0.01 -14.98
CA ILE A 153 0.22 0.54 -16.12
C ILE A 153 0.39 2.05 -16.25
N SER A 154 0.27 2.56 -17.45
CA SER A 154 0.31 4.00 -17.74
C SER A 154 -0.94 4.72 -17.23
N PRO A 155 -0.93 6.06 -17.15
CA PRO A 155 -2.12 6.84 -16.83
C PRO A 155 -3.31 6.54 -17.75
N ASN A 156 -3.09 6.43 -19.05
CA ASN A 156 -4.14 6.16 -20.04
C ASN A 156 -4.72 4.75 -19.87
N GLU A 157 -3.85 3.75 -19.67
CA GLU A 157 -4.31 2.37 -19.41
C GLU A 157 -5.16 2.30 -18.13
N PHE A 158 -4.75 3.00 -17.05
CA PHE A 158 -5.56 3.05 -15.84
C PHE A 158 -6.89 3.76 -16.07
N GLU A 159 -6.91 4.87 -16.79
CA GLU A 159 -8.14 5.61 -17.12
C GLU A 159 -9.12 4.73 -17.91
N ASN A 160 -8.62 4.03 -18.93
CA ASN A 160 -9.41 3.06 -19.70
C ASN A 160 -9.93 1.92 -18.83
N PHE A 161 -9.08 1.35 -17.98
CA PHE A 161 -9.46 0.29 -17.04
C PHE A 161 -10.57 0.76 -16.08
N LYS A 162 -10.38 1.95 -15.50
CA LYS A 162 -11.35 2.55 -14.58
C LYS A 162 -12.68 2.87 -15.28
N SER A 163 -12.66 3.38 -16.50
CA SER A 163 -13.87 3.69 -17.28
C SER A 163 -14.72 2.44 -17.55
N LYS A 164 -14.09 1.32 -17.90
CA LYS A 164 -14.77 0.03 -18.12
C LYS A 164 -15.38 -0.55 -16.84
N ILE A 165 -14.72 -0.32 -15.69
CA ILE A 165 -15.24 -0.74 -14.38
C ILE A 165 -16.35 0.19 -13.89
N ASN A 166 -16.27 1.48 -14.20
CA ASN A 166 -17.23 2.52 -13.87
C ASN A 166 -17.61 2.53 -12.37
N SER A 167 -16.61 2.61 -11.50
CA SER A 167 -16.82 2.66 -10.06
C SER A 167 -16.01 3.76 -9.39
N ARG A 168 -16.68 4.57 -8.56
CA ARG A 168 -16.01 5.58 -7.73
C ARG A 168 -15.10 4.98 -6.64
N LYS A 169 -15.33 3.71 -6.30
CA LYS A 169 -14.53 3.00 -5.28
C LYS A 169 -13.22 2.44 -5.83
N LEU A 170 -13.02 2.39 -7.15
CA LEU A 170 -11.75 2.00 -7.75
C LEU A 170 -10.86 3.23 -7.88
N LEU A 171 -9.71 3.19 -7.22
CA LEU A 171 -8.73 4.28 -7.19
C LEU A 171 -7.33 3.70 -7.37
N PHE A 172 -6.32 4.55 -7.34
CA PHE A 172 -4.94 4.16 -7.58
C PHE A 172 -4.07 4.37 -6.34
N LEU A 173 -3.16 3.42 -6.09
CA LEU A 173 -2.02 3.60 -5.22
C LEU A 173 -0.79 3.91 -6.07
N PHE A 174 -0.13 5.01 -5.78
CA PHE A 174 1.06 5.45 -6.49
C PHE A 174 2.32 5.11 -5.68
N ASP A 175 3.09 4.11 -6.14
CA ASP A 175 4.36 3.73 -5.51
C ASP A 175 5.53 4.40 -6.24
N THR A 176 6.26 5.27 -5.55
CA THR A 176 7.36 6.04 -6.14
C THR A 176 8.52 5.15 -6.58
N GLY A 177 8.85 4.10 -5.82
CA GLY A 177 9.96 3.20 -6.13
C GLY A 177 9.65 2.20 -7.24
N ASN A 178 8.40 1.73 -7.33
CA ASN A 178 8.02 0.80 -8.40
C ASN A 178 7.93 1.52 -9.75
N ARG A 179 7.57 2.80 -9.74
CA ARG A 179 7.39 3.59 -10.97
C ARG A 179 8.67 4.27 -11.46
N ILE A 180 9.66 4.55 -10.60
CA ILE A 180 10.89 5.26 -11.02
C ILE A 180 11.72 4.47 -12.05
N ASN A 181 11.61 3.15 -12.05
CA ASN A 181 12.33 2.27 -12.98
C ASN A 181 11.54 1.94 -14.26
N LEU A 182 10.41 2.59 -14.49
CA LEU A 182 9.67 2.47 -15.74
C LEU A 182 10.31 3.38 -16.81
N LYS A 183 10.04 3.08 -18.09
CA LYS A 183 10.49 3.93 -19.23
C LYS A 183 9.72 5.26 -19.35
N ARG A 184 8.94 5.64 -18.33
CA ARG A 184 8.12 6.85 -18.30
C ARG A 184 8.58 7.78 -17.17
N ASP A 185 8.31 9.08 -17.32
CA ASP A 185 8.59 10.04 -16.24
C ASP A 185 7.59 9.84 -15.09
N LEU A 186 8.10 9.42 -13.94
CA LEU A 186 7.37 9.27 -12.68
C LEU A 186 6.52 10.51 -12.34
N TYR A 187 7.07 11.69 -12.59
CA TYR A 187 6.49 12.96 -12.16
C TYR A 187 5.32 13.37 -13.07
N GLU A 188 5.44 13.11 -14.37
CA GLU A 188 4.36 13.32 -15.33
C GLU A 188 3.24 12.28 -15.13
N ASP A 189 3.60 11.02 -14.91
CA ASP A 189 2.62 9.98 -14.53
C ASP A 189 1.81 10.41 -13.31
N PHE A 190 2.47 10.92 -12.25
CA PHE A 190 1.78 11.39 -11.04
C PHE A 190 0.83 12.56 -11.35
N LYS A 191 1.28 13.56 -12.11
CA LYS A 191 0.47 14.73 -12.46
C LYS A 191 -0.78 14.35 -13.25
N THR A 192 -0.66 13.40 -14.18
CA THR A 192 -1.76 12.94 -15.04
C THR A 192 -2.75 12.09 -14.25
N MET A 193 -2.25 11.18 -13.39
CA MET A 193 -3.09 10.30 -12.58
C MET A 193 -3.64 10.96 -11.31
N TYR A 194 -3.24 12.19 -10.98
CA TYR A 194 -3.48 12.84 -9.70
C TYR A 194 -4.92 12.70 -9.18
N LYS A 195 -5.92 12.88 -10.07
CA LYS A 195 -7.37 12.77 -9.72
C LYS A 195 -7.79 11.39 -9.22
N TYR A 196 -7.01 10.35 -9.53
CA TYR A 196 -7.29 8.96 -9.15
C TYR A 196 -6.46 8.47 -7.98
N ILE A 197 -5.36 9.18 -7.62
CA ILE A 197 -4.45 8.75 -6.57
C ILE A 197 -5.07 8.99 -5.20
N GLU A 198 -5.40 7.92 -4.50
CA GLU A 198 -5.94 7.96 -3.13
C GLU A 198 -4.83 7.76 -2.09
N HIS A 199 -3.71 7.12 -2.48
CA HIS A 199 -2.64 6.80 -1.57
C HIS A 199 -1.28 6.79 -2.28
N VAL A 200 -0.21 7.15 -1.55
CA VAL A 200 1.17 7.13 -2.07
C VAL A 200 2.05 6.24 -1.19
N HIS A 201 2.71 5.27 -1.80
CA HIS A 201 3.84 4.59 -1.18
C HIS A 201 5.13 5.37 -1.44
N ILE A 202 5.79 5.74 -0.34
CA ILE A 202 7.12 6.37 -0.37
C ILE A 202 8.16 5.26 -0.32
N LYS A 203 8.85 5.10 -1.44
CA LYS A 203 9.83 4.05 -1.68
C LYS A 203 10.91 4.58 -2.61
N ASP A 204 12.12 4.09 -2.49
CA ASP A 204 13.21 4.44 -3.39
C ASP A 204 13.90 3.19 -3.94
N LYS A 205 14.35 3.26 -5.19
CA LYS A 205 15.08 2.19 -5.86
C LYS A 205 16.27 2.74 -6.64
N ASN A 206 17.33 1.93 -6.71
CA ASN A 206 18.48 2.21 -7.53
C ASN A 206 18.31 1.72 -9.00
N GLN A 207 19.32 1.94 -9.84
CA GLN A 207 19.32 1.50 -11.25
C GLN A 207 19.16 -0.02 -11.41
N LYS A 208 19.63 -0.81 -10.45
CA LYS A 208 19.45 -2.28 -10.41
C LYS A 208 18.06 -2.71 -9.93
N LYS A 209 17.12 -1.78 -9.80
CA LYS A 209 15.74 -1.99 -9.28
C LYS A 209 15.68 -2.53 -7.84
N GLN A 210 16.75 -2.41 -7.08
CA GLN A 210 16.81 -2.80 -5.68
C GLN A 210 16.25 -1.69 -4.81
N ASN A 211 15.50 -2.05 -3.76
CA ASN A 211 15.05 -1.08 -2.77
C ASN A 211 16.25 -0.56 -1.96
N VAL A 212 16.35 0.75 -1.83
CA VAL A 212 17.40 1.44 -1.10
C VAL A 212 16.80 2.36 -0.03
N LYS A 213 17.63 2.97 0.80
CA LYS A 213 17.16 4.01 1.74
C LYS A 213 16.59 5.19 0.95
N ILE A 214 15.66 5.90 1.55
CA ILE A 214 15.10 7.13 0.96
C ILE A 214 16.22 8.12 0.68
N ARG A 215 16.30 8.61 -0.56
CA ARG A 215 17.31 9.52 -1.13
C ARG A 215 18.62 8.86 -1.58
N ASP A 216 18.79 7.57 -1.40
CA ASP A 216 19.96 6.85 -1.91
C ASP A 216 19.67 6.21 -3.29
N GLY A 217 18.47 6.40 -3.82
CA GLY A 217 18.03 5.88 -5.11
C GLY A 217 17.79 6.95 -6.17
N LEU A 218 16.93 6.61 -7.13
CA LEU A 218 16.66 7.42 -8.32
C LEU A 218 15.53 8.45 -8.11
N VAL A 219 14.72 8.33 -7.06
CA VAL A 219 13.58 9.23 -6.85
C VAL A 219 14.07 10.59 -6.39
N ASN A 220 13.87 11.62 -7.22
CA ASN A 220 14.07 13.00 -6.78
C ASN A 220 12.89 13.45 -5.91
N PHE A 221 12.96 13.17 -4.61
CA PHE A 221 11.92 13.54 -3.66
C PHE A 221 11.69 15.04 -3.56
N ASN A 222 12.69 15.88 -3.81
CA ASN A 222 12.49 17.33 -3.82
C ASN A 222 11.55 17.73 -4.98
N LYS A 223 11.77 17.19 -6.20
CA LYS A 223 10.86 17.39 -7.33
C LYS A 223 9.48 16.84 -7.03
N PHE A 224 9.39 15.63 -6.45
CA PHE A 224 8.12 14.99 -6.13
C PHE A 224 7.30 15.80 -5.12
N PHE A 225 7.90 16.23 -4.02
CA PHE A 225 7.20 17.04 -3.01
C PHE A 225 6.77 18.41 -3.52
N LYS A 226 7.56 19.07 -4.38
CA LYS A 226 7.13 20.31 -5.05
C LYS A 226 5.84 20.09 -5.85
N ILE A 227 5.71 18.94 -6.53
CA ILE A 227 4.49 18.59 -7.27
C ILE A 227 3.31 18.34 -6.33
N LEU A 228 3.52 17.59 -5.24
CA LEU A 228 2.48 17.33 -4.22
C LEU A 228 1.93 18.65 -3.64
N ILE A 229 2.81 19.58 -3.30
CA ILE A 229 2.44 20.90 -2.77
C ILE A 229 1.67 21.71 -3.83
N LYS A 230 2.20 21.80 -5.07
CA LYS A 230 1.54 22.50 -6.19
C LYS A 230 0.15 21.93 -6.49
N LYS A 231 0.00 20.60 -6.44
CA LYS A 231 -1.29 19.92 -6.64
C LYS A 231 -2.18 19.93 -5.39
N LYS A 232 -1.74 20.51 -4.28
CA LYS A 232 -2.46 20.52 -2.99
C LYS A 232 -2.89 19.10 -2.57
N TYR A 233 -1.96 18.13 -2.65
CA TYR A 233 -2.25 16.74 -2.34
C TYR A 233 -2.64 16.57 -0.86
N LYS A 234 -3.86 16.08 -0.61
CA LYS A 234 -4.45 15.96 0.74
C LYS A 234 -4.73 14.51 1.16
N LYS A 235 -4.15 13.54 0.44
CA LYS A 235 -4.30 12.11 0.75
C LYS A 235 -3.11 11.62 1.56
N ASN A 236 -3.08 10.35 1.87
CA ASN A 236 -2.16 9.75 2.83
C ASN A 236 -0.91 9.16 2.18
N PHE A 237 0.10 8.93 3.02
CA PHE A 237 1.38 8.32 2.64
C PHE A 237 1.66 7.09 3.48
N THR A 238 2.31 6.07 2.91
CA THR A 238 2.89 4.95 3.66
C THR A 238 4.34 4.77 3.25
N PHE A 239 5.22 4.63 4.23
CA PHE A 239 6.59 4.20 3.98
C PHE A 239 6.67 2.70 3.75
N GLU A 240 7.03 2.30 2.53
CA GLU A 240 7.34 0.93 2.14
C GLU A 240 8.84 0.80 1.81
N THR A 241 9.69 1.14 2.77
CA THR A 241 11.14 1.28 2.60
C THR A 241 11.91 0.08 3.11
N THR A 242 13.23 0.06 2.83
CA THR A 242 14.15 -0.83 3.54
C THR A 242 14.19 -0.48 5.03
N ARG A 243 14.59 -1.45 5.86
CA ARG A 243 14.71 -1.27 7.32
C ARG A 243 16.06 -0.68 7.74
N GLY A 244 17.07 -0.78 6.87
CA GLY A 244 18.45 -0.54 7.27
C GLY A 244 18.89 -1.54 8.36
N GLU A 245 19.96 -1.23 9.04
CA GLU A 245 20.49 -2.04 10.15
C GLU A 245 19.62 -1.89 11.40
N ASN A 246 19.13 -0.70 11.66
CA ASN A 246 18.21 -0.40 12.75
C ASN A 246 16.86 0.05 12.21
N PRO A 247 15.81 -0.81 12.25
CA PRO A 247 14.50 -0.51 11.72
C PRO A 247 13.85 0.74 12.33
N THR A 248 13.92 0.90 13.65
CA THR A 248 13.32 2.02 14.37
C THR A 248 14.00 3.34 14.02
N TYR A 249 15.33 3.35 13.96
CA TYR A 249 16.10 4.53 13.57
C TYR A 249 15.81 4.93 12.12
N THR A 250 15.78 3.96 11.20
CA THR A 250 15.43 4.20 9.79
C THR A 250 14.02 4.77 9.66
N ALA A 251 13.04 4.19 10.35
CA ALA A 251 11.68 4.69 10.37
C ALA A 251 11.58 6.13 10.92
N LYS A 252 12.34 6.45 11.99
CA LYS A 252 12.39 7.80 12.53
C LYS A 252 12.94 8.81 11.53
N LYS A 253 14.03 8.47 10.85
CA LYS A 253 14.59 9.32 9.76
C LYS A 253 13.58 9.57 8.65
N ASN A 254 12.88 8.52 8.21
CA ASN A 254 11.92 8.60 7.12
C ASN A 254 10.75 9.53 7.47
N ILE A 255 10.13 9.37 8.63
CA ILE A 255 8.99 10.22 9.01
C ILE A 255 9.42 11.68 9.22
N ASN A 256 10.59 11.93 9.84
CA ASN A 256 11.11 13.28 10.02
C ASN A 256 11.40 13.96 8.67
N PHE A 257 11.94 13.20 7.70
CA PHE A 257 12.16 13.69 6.35
C PHE A 257 10.86 14.15 5.68
N LEU A 258 9.82 13.33 5.73
CA LEU A 258 8.53 13.67 5.12
C LEU A 258 7.88 14.87 5.81
N LYS A 259 7.85 14.89 7.15
CA LYS A 259 7.28 15.99 7.94
C LYS A 259 7.97 17.33 7.62
N LYS A 260 9.30 17.34 7.55
CA LYS A 260 10.05 18.54 7.17
C LYS A 260 9.70 19.06 5.77
N LYS A 261 9.38 18.16 4.81
CA LYS A 261 9.12 18.52 3.42
C LYS A 261 7.67 18.97 3.16
N LEU A 262 6.73 18.45 3.90
CA LEU A 262 5.30 18.75 3.70
C LEU A 262 4.75 19.72 4.77
N SER A 263 5.57 20.16 5.72
CA SER A 263 5.14 21.01 6.87
C SER A 263 3.95 20.38 7.63
N VAL A 264 4.02 19.06 7.85
CA VAL A 264 2.94 18.25 8.45
C VAL A 264 3.28 17.88 9.90
#